data_3cebc820e76994e592dd73512325e06e
#
_entry.id   3cebc820e76994e592dd73512325e06e
#
_cell.length_a   1.000
_cell.length_b   1.000
_cell.length_c   1.000
_cell.angle_alpha   90.00
_cell.angle_beta   90.00
_cell.angle_gamma   90.00
#
_symmetry.space_group_name_H-M   'P 1'
#
loop_
_entity.id
_entity.type
_entity.pdbx_description
1 polymer ?
#
loop_
_entity_poly.entity_id
_entity_poly.type
_entity_poly.pdbx_seq_one_letter_code
_entity_poly.pdbx_strand_id
1 'polypeptide(L)'
;MRNYVFGILAYNQEQYIVETLESIKFQKIQYGADFDVSLIITDDASRDNTVAVANDWIAKNRAYFANVHVIANEKNQGIVPNFCKIVQMVDIDHEYLKIIAGDDLIGYKNVFAEYDTLTDKKLKTYFRVELCEGKISYREKYLIEFYYHMTHNTGRAYNLKYFKRGRYMHTPSTLYTKQLFVNANVERNLEGYRLYEDDPMWYSMIKNEKDLEIEFVPQGMVLYRMHNQSVSNVPNPMFRKDQKRLREQYLAETKGFEKLYLWIRMRSSKLPMYLNLSLYIDKLVNMKRKAACRKDPGYQQFKENIEKQIKEEQKFYDSIMETIAKDSVNKK
;
A
#
# COMPACT_ATOMS: atom_id res chain seq x y z
N MET A 1 -5.13 -9.20 -25.22
CA MET A 1 -6.04 -8.48 -24.29
C MET A 1 -5.19 -8.10 -23.09
N ARG A 2 -5.37 -6.92 -22.47
CA ARG A 2 -4.61 -6.55 -21.26
C ARG A 2 -5.05 -7.43 -20.10
N ASN A 3 -4.10 -7.97 -19.33
CA ASN A 3 -4.38 -8.75 -18.13
C ASN A 3 -3.99 -7.96 -16.88
N TYR A 4 -4.92 -7.80 -15.95
CA TYR A 4 -4.68 -7.15 -14.66
C TYR A 4 -4.61 -8.23 -13.58
N VAL A 5 -3.46 -8.32 -12.94
CA VAL A 5 -3.19 -9.32 -11.90
C VAL A 5 -3.31 -8.67 -10.53
N PHE A 6 -4.22 -9.19 -9.71
CA PHE A 6 -4.28 -8.85 -8.29
C PHE A 6 -3.53 -9.92 -7.49
N GLY A 7 -2.42 -9.50 -6.89
CA GLY A 7 -1.66 -10.30 -5.95
C GLY A 7 -2.17 -10.09 -4.53
N ILE A 8 -2.49 -11.15 -3.83
CA ILE A 8 -3.04 -11.11 -2.47
C ILE A 8 -2.09 -11.82 -1.52
N LEU A 9 -1.61 -11.08 -0.52
CA LEU A 9 -0.78 -11.60 0.56
C LEU A 9 -1.68 -11.98 1.72
N ALA A 10 -1.80 -13.28 2.04
CA ALA A 10 -2.71 -13.78 3.06
C ALA A 10 -1.96 -14.46 4.22
N TYR A 11 -2.39 -14.19 5.45
CA TYR A 11 -1.98 -14.88 6.65
C TYR A 11 -2.97 -14.68 7.79
N ASN A 12 -3.71 -15.73 8.19
CA ASN A 12 -4.74 -15.71 9.24
C ASN A 12 -5.82 -14.63 9.00
N GLN A 13 -6.46 -14.67 7.83
CA GLN A 13 -7.42 -13.66 7.37
C GLN A 13 -8.78 -14.26 7.00
N GLU A 14 -9.17 -15.38 7.60
CA GLU A 14 -10.46 -16.05 7.32
C GLU A 14 -11.66 -15.10 7.42
N GLN A 15 -11.59 -14.09 8.31
CA GLN A 15 -12.65 -13.12 8.53
C GLN A 15 -12.76 -12.04 7.46
N TYR A 16 -11.68 -11.80 6.69
CA TYR A 16 -11.56 -10.63 5.83
C TYR A 16 -11.36 -10.95 4.35
N ILE A 17 -10.77 -12.11 4.04
CA ILE A 17 -10.35 -12.46 2.67
C ILE A 17 -11.50 -12.38 1.66
N VAL A 18 -12.74 -12.68 2.06
CA VAL A 18 -13.91 -12.57 1.18
C VAL A 18 -14.20 -11.12 0.82
N GLU A 19 -14.07 -10.19 1.75
CA GLU A 19 -14.27 -8.75 1.48
C GLU A 19 -13.25 -8.25 0.47
N THR A 20 -11.98 -8.65 0.61
CA THR A 20 -10.92 -8.35 -0.37
C THR A 20 -11.28 -8.86 -1.76
N LEU A 21 -11.67 -10.13 -1.87
CA LEU A 21 -12.03 -10.77 -3.13
C LEU A 21 -13.28 -10.15 -3.76
N GLU A 22 -14.30 -9.82 -2.97
CA GLU A 22 -15.51 -9.11 -3.46
C GLU A 22 -15.17 -7.72 -4.00
N SER A 23 -14.26 -7.00 -3.37
CA SER A 23 -13.83 -5.69 -3.87
C SER A 23 -13.13 -5.78 -5.24
N ILE A 24 -12.34 -6.83 -5.47
CA ILE A 24 -11.70 -7.09 -6.77
C ILE A 24 -12.74 -7.52 -7.81
N LYS A 25 -13.69 -8.39 -7.44
CA LYS A 25 -14.81 -8.78 -8.31
C LYS A 25 -15.64 -7.56 -8.71
N PHE A 26 -15.91 -6.64 -7.77
CA PHE A 26 -16.58 -5.38 -8.08
C PHE A 26 -15.83 -4.60 -9.17
N GLN A 27 -14.51 -4.44 -9.07
CA GLN A 27 -13.70 -3.78 -10.08
C GLN A 27 -13.84 -4.45 -11.45
N LYS A 28 -13.79 -5.80 -11.49
CA LYS A 28 -13.99 -6.56 -12.74
C LYS A 28 -15.36 -6.32 -13.35
N ILE A 29 -16.42 -6.40 -12.57
CA ILE A 29 -17.81 -6.24 -13.05
C ILE A 29 -18.05 -4.80 -13.51
N GLN A 30 -17.63 -3.83 -12.72
CA GLN A 30 -17.97 -2.42 -12.94
C GLN A 30 -17.13 -1.77 -14.06
N TYR A 31 -15.85 -2.15 -14.17
CA TYR A 31 -14.91 -1.44 -15.03
C TYR A 31 -14.09 -2.34 -15.96
N GLY A 32 -14.09 -3.64 -15.72
CA GLY A 32 -13.18 -4.59 -16.36
C GLY A 32 -13.82 -5.43 -17.48
N ALA A 33 -14.94 -4.99 -18.09
CA ALA A 33 -15.63 -5.78 -19.12
C ALA A 33 -14.70 -6.20 -20.26
N ASP A 34 -13.83 -5.29 -20.70
CA ASP A 34 -12.92 -5.48 -21.84
C ASP A 34 -11.51 -5.96 -21.45
N PHE A 35 -11.30 -6.34 -20.20
CA PHE A 35 -9.99 -6.74 -19.68
C PHE A 35 -10.04 -8.15 -19.08
N ASP A 36 -8.90 -8.84 -19.18
CA ASP A 36 -8.67 -10.02 -18.38
C ASP A 36 -8.25 -9.58 -16.95
N VAL A 37 -8.79 -10.27 -15.95
CA VAL A 37 -8.41 -10.09 -14.56
C VAL A 37 -8.00 -11.44 -14.00
N SER A 38 -6.82 -11.51 -13.39
CA SER A 38 -6.27 -12.72 -12.77
C SER A 38 -6.00 -12.50 -11.29
N LEU A 39 -6.05 -13.57 -10.52
CA LEU A 39 -5.74 -13.58 -9.09
C LEU A 39 -4.53 -14.46 -8.80
N ILE A 40 -3.61 -13.97 -7.98
CA ILE A 40 -2.54 -14.74 -7.37
C ILE A 40 -2.63 -14.54 -5.86
N ILE A 41 -3.01 -15.58 -5.13
CA ILE A 41 -3.11 -15.55 -3.67
C ILE A 41 -1.94 -16.36 -3.11
N THR A 42 -1.11 -15.74 -2.28
CA THR A 42 -0.06 -16.43 -1.52
C THR A 42 -0.46 -16.45 -0.06
N ASP A 43 -0.67 -17.64 0.48
CA ASP A 43 -0.95 -17.86 1.89
C ASP A 43 0.32 -18.26 2.63
N ASP A 44 0.68 -17.52 3.66
CA ASP A 44 1.93 -17.70 4.42
C ASP A 44 1.79 -18.71 5.58
N ALA A 45 1.22 -19.87 5.28
CA ALA A 45 0.93 -20.95 6.24
C ALA A 45 -0.08 -20.49 7.32
N SER A 46 -1.25 -20.04 6.91
CA SER A 46 -2.36 -19.70 7.81
C SER A 46 -2.75 -20.91 8.68
N ARG A 47 -3.15 -20.62 9.91
CA ARG A 47 -3.59 -21.63 10.90
C ARG A 47 -5.11 -21.64 11.08
N ASP A 48 -5.79 -20.68 10.48
CA ASP A 48 -7.23 -20.54 10.40
C ASP A 48 -7.76 -21.07 9.05
N ASN A 49 -9.02 -20.81 8.73
CA ASN A 49 -9.65 -21.28 7.51
C ASN A 49 -9.40 -20.37 6.29
N THR A 50 -8.42 -19.47 6.30
CA THR A 50 -8.17 -18.50 5.22
C THR A 50 -8.19 -19.14 3.84
N VAL A 51 -7.40 -20.22 3.62
CA VAL A 51 -7.29 -20.89 2.32
C VAL A 51 -8.60 -21.55 1.92
N ALA A 52 -9.27 -22.21 2.85
CA ALA A 52 -10.55 -22.89 2.58
C ALA A 52 -11.63 -21.88 2.19
N VAL A 53 -11.75 -20.78 2.92
CA VAL A 53 -12.70 -19.69 2.66
C VAL A 53 -12.43 -19.04 1.32
N ALA A 54 -11.16 -18.78 0.98
CA ALA A 54 -10.78 -18.22 -0.32
C ALA A 54 -11.15 -19.18 -1.47
N ASN A 55 -10.84 -20.47 -1.34
CA ASN A 55 -11.16 -21.47 -2.36
C ASN A 55 -12.66 -21.62 -2.57
N ASP A 56 -13.45 -21.64 -1.49
CA ASP A 56 -14.94 -21.71 -1.56
C ASP A 56 -15.52 -20.50 -2.30
N TRP A 57 -14.97 -19.31 -2.05
CA TRP A 57 -15.37 -18.10 -2.75
C TRP A 57 -14.99 -18.15 -4.24
N ILE A 58 -13.74 -18.57 -4.54
CA ILE A 58 -13.22 -18.70 -5.90
C ILE A 58 -14.07 -19.68 -6.72
N ALA A 59 -14.42 -20.83 -6.16
CA ALA A 59 -15.23 -21.82 -6.85
C ALA A 59 -16.56 -21.26 -7.37
N LYS A 60 -17.18 -20.33 -6.62
CA LYS A 60 -18.45 -19.67 -7.00
C LYS A 60 -18.26 -18.52 -7.98
N ASN A 61 -17.09 -17.90 -7.97
CA ASN A 61 -16.82 -16.66 -8.71
C ASN A 61 -15.79 -16.85 -9.83
N ARG A 62 -15.40 -18.11 -10.14
CA ARG A 62 -14.32 -18.43 -11.09
C ARG A 62 -14.51 -17.80 -12.46
N ALA A 63 -15.75 -17.66 -12.90
CA ALA A 63 -16.10 -17.13 -14.23
C ALA A 63 -15.72 -15.65 -14.45
N TYR A 64 -15.48 -14.90 -13.38
CA TYR A 64 -15.05 -13.50 -13.47
C TYR A 64 -13.55 -13.33 -13.74
N PHE A 65 -12.75 -14.40 -13.61
CA PHE A 65 -11.28 -14.31 -13.63
C PHE A 65 -10.69 -15.21 -14.72
N ALA A 66 -9.74 -14.66 -15.48
CA ALA A 66 -9.03 -15.40 -16.51
C ALA A 66 -8.18 -16.52 -15.88
N ASN A 67 -7.33 -16.16 -14.92
CA ASN A 67 -6.51 -17.11 -14.17
C ASN A 67 -6.65 -16.91 -12.66
N VAL A 68 -6.54 -18.00 -11.91
CA VAL A 68 -6.52 -17.97 -10.46
C VAL A 68 -5.48 -18.96 -9.95
N HIS A 69 -4.55 -18.47 -9.16
CA HIS A 69 -3.52 -19.27 -8.47
C HIS A 69 -3.63 -19.06 -6.98
N VAL A 70 -3.79 -20.15 -6.23
CA VAL A 70 -3.74 -20.15 -4.76
C VAL A 70 -2.53 -20.98 -4.33
N ILE A 71 -1.58 -20.34 -3.66
CA ILE A 71 -0.31 -20.93 -3.24
C ILE A 71 -0.27 -20.90 -1.73
N ALA A 72 -0.50 -22.04 -1.10
CA ALA A 72 -0.38 -22.21 0.34
C ALA A 72 1.04 -22.69 0.68
N ASN A 73 1.77 -21.92 1.47
CA ASN A 73 3.09 -22.32 1.94
C ASN A 73 2.99 -23.36 3.06
N GLU A 74 3.92 -24.29 3.11
CA GLU A 74 4.02 -25.26 4.22
C GLU A 74 4.50 -24.61 5.54
N LYS A 75 5.26 -23.51 5.43
CA LYS A 75 5.84 -22.79 6.58
C LYS A 75 5.75 -21.29 6.34
N ASN A 76 5.56 -20.54 7.42
CA ASN A 76 5.59 -19.10 7.40
C ASN A 76 6.96 -18.56 6.96
N GLN A 77 7.02 -17.92 5.81
CA GLN A 77 8.22 -17.34 5.20
C GLN A 77 8.33 -15.84 5.45
N GLY A 78 7.23 -15.19 5.75
CA GLY A 78 7.10 -13.75 5.90
C GLY A 78 6.59 -13.05 4.63
N ILE A 79 6.33 -11.76 4.73
CA ILE A 79 5.72 -10.96 3.66
C ILE A 79 6.61 -10.90 2.42
N VAL A 80 7.91 -10.61 2.60
CA VAL A 80 8.83 -10.36 1.48
C VAL A 80 8.96 -11.53 0.50
N PRO A 81 9.18 -12.78 0.93
CA PRO A 81 9.23 -13.92 0.01
C PRO A 81 7.92 -14.12 -0.75
N ASN A 82 6.78 -13.95 -0.10
CA ASN A 82 5.46 -14.07 -0.73
C ASN A 82 5.20 -12.95 -1.74
N PHE A 83 5.60 -11.74 -1.41
CA PHE A 83 5.57 -10.60 -2.31
C PHE A 83 6.41 -10.85 -3.57
N CYS A 84 7.68 -11.26 -3.42
CA CYS A 84 8.56 -11.56 -4.54
C CYS A 84 8.01 -12.72 -5.41
N LYS A 85 7.44 -13.74 -4.78
CA LYS A 85 6.80 -14.86 -5.50
C LYS A 85 5.66 -14.37 -6.41
N ILE A 86 4.79 -13.48 -5.93
CA ILE A 86 3.74 -12.88 -6.77
C ILE A 86 4.36 -12.13 -7.94
N VAL A 87 5.35 -11.25 -7.68
CA VAL A 87 5.99 -10.46 -8.73
C VAL A 87 6.63 -11.35 -9.80
N GLN A 88 7.28 -12.44 -9.41
CA GLN A 88 7.93 -13.38 -10.35
C GLN A 88 6.93 -14.10 -11.26
N MET A 89 5.70 -14.33 -10.80
CA MET A 89 4.67 -15.02 -11.58
C MET A 89 4.00 -14.15 -12.64
N VAL A 90 4.17 -12.82 -12.61
CA VAL A 90 3.52 -11.87 -13.51
C VAL A 90 4.39 -11.68 -14.76
N ASP A 91 3.78 -11.70 -15.95
CA ASP A 91 4.47 -11.40 -17.21
C ASP A 91 4.70 -9.88 -17.32
N ILE A 92 5.97 -9.49 -17.57
CA ILE A 92 6.39 -8.10 -17.64
C ILE A 92 5.80 -7.35 -18.83
N ASP A 93 5.57 -8.03 -19.94
CA ASP A 93 5.19 -7.39 -21.20
C ASP A 93 3.67 -7.23 -21.36
N HIS A 94 2.90 -8.05 -20.66
CA HIS A 94 1.46 -8.18 -20.91
C HIS A 94 0.57 -7.97 -19.69
N GLU A 95 1.16 -7.84 -18.51
CA GLU A 95 0.39 -7.84 -17.26
C GLU A 95 0.65 -6.63 -16.38
N TYR A 96 -0.42 -6.10 -15.81
CA TYR A 96 -0.39 -5.06 -14.79
C TYR A 96 -0.60 -5.69 -13.41
N LEU A 97 0.24 -5.35 -12.46
CA LEU A 97 0.23 -5.96 -11.13
C LEU A 97 -0.21 -4.99 -10.05
N LYS A 98 -1.22 -5.39 -9.27
CA LYS A 98 -1.60 -4.76 -8.00
C LYS A 98 -1.48 -5.75 -6.86
N ILE A 99 -0.62 -5.46 -5.87
CA ILE A 99 -0.50 -6.29 -4.67
C ILE A 99 -1.19 -5.60 -3.50
N ILE A 100 -1.99 -6.37 -2.75
CA ILE A 100 -2.65 -5.93 -1.51
C ILE A 100 -2.60 -7.06 -0.46
N ALA A 101 -2.84 -6.71 0.80
CA ALA A 101 -3.06 -7.70 1.85
C ALA A 101 -4.48 -8.28 1.76
N GLY A 102 -4.68 -9.51 2.21
CA GLY A 102 -5.98 -10.19 2.16
C GLY A 102 -7.01 -9.71 3.18
N ASP A 103 -6.71 -8.63 3.90
CA ASP A 103 -7.62 -7.89 4.79
C ASP A 103 -7.95 -6.48 4.28
N ASP A 104 -7.29 -6.03 3.20
CA ASP A 104 -7.56 -4.74 2.56
C ASP A 104 -8.58 -4.87 1.42
N LEU A 105 -9.22 -3.76 1.02
CA LEU A 105 -10.13 -3.74 -0.13
C LEU A 105 -9.65 -2.74 -1.18
N ILE A 106 -9.81 -3.08 -2.47
CA ILE A 106 -9.74 -2.08 -3.53
C ILE A 106 -10.97 -1.18 -3.41
N GLY A 107 -10.79 0.14 -3.43
CA GLY A 107 -11.88 1.10 -3.33
C GLY A 107 -12.82 1.12 -4.54
N TYR A 108 -13.82 1.99 -4.51
CA TYR A 108 -14.85 2.02 -5.54
C TYR A 108 -14.41 2.60 -6.88
N LYS A 109 -13.30 3.36 -6.93
CA LYS A 109 -12.83 3.99 -8.17
C LYS A 109 -12.17 3.01 -9.12
N ASN A 110 -12.25 3.31 -10.42
CA ASN A 110 -11.66 2.50 -11.48
C ASN A 110 -10.14 2.39 -11.35
N VAL A 111 -9.67 1.27 -10.81
CA VAL A 111 -8.22 1.01 -10.67
C VAL A 111 -7.55 0.80 -12.03
N PHE A 112 -8.26 0.26 -13.02
CA PHE A 112 -7.69 -0.04 -14.33
C PHE A 112 -7.31 1.23 -15.11
N ALA A 113 -8.14 2.28 -15.03
CA ALA A 113 -7.84 3.57 -15.66
C ALA A 113 -6.57 4.22 -15.12
N GLU A 114 -6.21 3.93 -13.89
CA GLU A 114 -4.99 4.48 -13.28
C GLU A 114 -3.71 3.90 -13.89
N TYR A 115 -3.77 2.67 -14.41
CA TYR A 115 -2.65 2.04 -15.12
C TYR A 115 -2.39 2.63 -16.49
N ASP A 116 -3.40 3.19 -17.16
CA ASP A 116 -3.25 3.77 -18.52
C ASP A 116 -2.25 4.93 -18.57
N THR A 117 -1.99 5.57 -17.45
CA THR A 117 -1.07 6.69 -17.32
C THR A 117 0.23 6.34 -16.59
N LEU A 118 0.44 5.06 -16.24
CA LEU A 118 1.70 4.57 -15.70
C LEU A 118 2.73 4.33 -16.80
N THR A 119 3.98 4.61 -16.47
CA THR A 119 5.15 4.28 -17.28
C THR A 119 6.21 3.62 -16.40
N ASP A 120 7.24 3.05 -17.02
CA ASP A 120 8.36 2.42 -16.30
C ASP A 120 9.22 3.41 -15.50
N LYS A 121 8.93 4.70 -15.63
CA LYS A 121 9.58 5.79 -14.89
C LYS A 121 8.61 6.56 -14.02
N LYS A 122 7.41 6.03 -13.79
CA LYS A 122 6.37 6.70 -13.02
C LYS A 122 5.75 5.76 -12.00
N LEU A 123 5.62 6.23 -10.79
CA LEU A 123 4.76 5.62 -9.78
C LEU A 123 3.71 6.62 -9.30
N LYS A 124 2.54 6.12 -8.97
CA LYS A 124 1.45 6.90 -8.41
C LYS A 124 1.21 6.46 -6.96
N THR A 125 1.11 7.40 -6.05
CA THR A 125 0.74 7.12 -4.67
C THR A 125 -0.54 7.86 -4.31
N TYR A 126 -1.40 7.20 -3.58
CA TYR A 126 -2.77 7.60 -3.25
C TYR A 126 -2.90 7.80 -1.75
N PHE A 127 -3.99 8.44 -1.32
CA PHE A 127 -4.30 8.55 0.09
C PHE A 127 -4.47 7.18 0.73
N ARG A 128 -3.98 7.08 1.94
CA ARG A 128 -4.34 6.00 2.83
C ARG A 128 -5.71 6.26 3.41
N VAL A 129 -6.70 5.53 2.95
CA VAL A 129 -8.04 5.47 3.52
C VAL A 129 -8.06 4.32 4.53
N GLU A 130 -8.54 4.56 5.73
CA GLU A 130 -8.56 3.57 6.81
C GLU A 130 -9.96 3.00 7.00
N LEU A 131 -10.04 1.68 7.09
CA LEU A 131 -11.23 0.93 7.49
C LEU A 131 -11.02 0.38 8.91
N CYS A 132 -11.78 0.87 9.87
CA CYS A 132 -11.71 0.44 11.26
C CYS A 132 -13.11 0.11 11.76
N GLU A 133 -13.35 -1.13 12.18
CA GLU A 133 -14.64 -1.59 12.71
C GLU A 133 -15.84 -1.19 11.81
N GLY A 134 -15.70 -1.38 10.51
CA GLY A 134 -16.73 -1.05 9.52
C GLY A 134 -16.87 0.43 9.16
N LYS A 135 -16.02 1.30 9.72
CA LYS A 135 -16.05 2.74 9.45
C LYS A 135 -14.88 3.17 8.60
N ILE A 136 -15.18 3.94 7.56
CA ILE A 136 -14.18 4.52 6.67
C ILE A 136 -13.78 5.90 7.16
N SER A 137 -12.48 6.14 7.22
CA SER A 137 -11.92 7.43 7.61
C SER A 137 -10.58 7.66 6.92
N TYR A 138 -10.02 8.83 7.04
CA TYR A 138 -8.60 9.06 6.74
C TYR A 138 -7.85 9.41 8.02
N ARG A 139 -6.63 8.92 8.08
CA ARG A 139 -5.81 9.12 9.26
C ARG A 139 -5.38 10.57 9.40
N GLU A 140 -5.78 11.19 10.52
CA GLU A 140 -5.24 12.43 11.10
C GLU A 140 -5.07 13.69 10.22
N LYS A 141 -5.55 14.80 10.76
CA LYS A 141 -5.55 16.15 10.13
C LYS A 141 -4.21 16.60 9.50
N TYR A 142 -3.06 16.14 10.01
CA TYR A 142 -1.75 16.54 9.47
C TYR A 142 -1.29 15.74 8.24
N LEU A 143 -1.87 14.58 7.97
CA LEU A 143 -1.57 13.85 6.73
C LEU A 143 -2.20 14.53 5.52
N ILE A 144 -3.38 15.14 5.64
CA ILE A 144 -4.00 15.89 4.54
C ILE A 144 -3.09 17.03 4.10
N GLU A 145 -2.57 17.81 5.04
CA GLU A 145 -1.66 18.92 4.75
C GLU A 145 -0.33 18.42 4.14
N PHE A 146 0.11 17.24 4.52
CA PHE A 146 1.27 16.60 3.93
C PHE A 146 0.99 16.17 2.47
N TYR A 147 -0.12 15.48 2.22
CA TYR A 147 -0.49 15.05 0.86
C TYR A 147 -0.74 16.27 -0.05
N TYR A 148 -1.45 17.29 0.43
CA TYR A 148 -1.64 18.52 -0.31
C TYR A 148 -0.31 19.16 -0.72
N HIS A 149 0.63 19.23 0.22
CA HIS A 149 1.96 19.76 -0.06
C HIS A 149 2.71 18.89 -1.08
N MET A 150 2.59 17.56 -1.00
CA MET A 150 3.28 16.65 -1.93
C MET A 150 2.70 16.71 -3.35
N THR A 151 1.42 16.95 -3.52
CA THR A 151 0.81 17.13 -4.85
C THR A 151 1.36 18.36 -5.60
N HIS A 152 1.91 19.33 -4.87
CA HIS A 152 2.43 20.58 -5.43
C HIS A 152 3.97 20.68 -5.42
N ASN A 153 4.68 19.71 -4.82
CA ASN A 153 6.13 19.74 -4.65
C ASN A 153 6.73 18.40 -5.02
N THR A 154 6.85 18.15 -6.30
CA THR A 154 7.47 16.94 -6.82
C THR A 154 8.92 17.20 -7.23
N GLY A 155 9.78 16.19 -7.10
CA GLY A 155 11.16 16.24 -7.52
C GLY A 155 11.99 15.14 -6.86
N ARG A 156 12.91 14.52 -7.60
CA ARG A 156 13.66 13.37 -7.13
C ARG A 156 14.43 13.63 -5.82
N ALA A 157 15.19 14.70 -5.75
CA ALA A 157 15.99 15.02 -4.56
C ALA A 157 15.10 15.30 -3.34
N TYR A 158 14.00 16.01 -3.55
CA TYR A 158 13.01 16.28 -2.52
C TYR A 158 12.34 14.98 -2.04
N ASN A 159 11.92 14.14 -2.94
CA ASN A 159 11.27 12.87 -2.63
C ASN A 159 12.21 11.95 -1.85
N LEU A 160 13.46 11.78 -2.28
CA LEU A 160 14.46 10.98 -1.59
C LEU A 160 14.74 11.48 -0.15
N LYS A 161 14.82 12.78 0.03
CA LYS A 161 15.00 13.41 1.35
C LYS A 161 13.82 13.12 2.27
N TYR A 162 12.60 13.32 1.79
CA TYR A 162 11.39 13.04 2.56
C TYR A 162 11.22 11.56 2.83
N PHE A 163 11.52 10.73 1.84
CA PHE A 163 11.45 9.29 1.95
C PHE A 163 12.35 8.76 3.07
N LYS A 164 13.62 9.14 3.11
CA LYS A 164 14.56 8.77 4.18
C LYS A 164 14.11 9.23 5.57
N ARG A 165 13.24 10.21 5.64
CA ARG A 165 12.59 10.66 6.87
C ARG A 165 11.38 9.82 7.26
N GLY A 166 10.99 8.87 6.42
CA GLY A 166 10.07 7.78 6.70
C GLY A 166 8.61 8.17 6.82
N ARG A 167 7.98 8.79 5.79
CA ARG A 167 6.64 9.28 6.07
C ARG A 167 5.62 9.40 4.96
N TYR A 168 5.81 8.87 3.73
CA TYR A 168 4.81 9.30 2.75
C TYR A 168 4.34 8.29 1.70
N MET A 169 4.84 7.09 1.71
CA MET A 169 4.35 6.08 0.78
C MET A 169 3.73 4.92 1.56
N HIS A 170 2.66 4.42 1.02
CA HIS A 170 1.91 3.30 1.56
C HIS A 170 1.73 2.29 0.44
N THR A 171 2.34 1.13 0.54
CA THR A 171 2.41 0.14 -0.54
C THR A 171 1.05 -0.29 -1.06
N PRO A 172 0.06 -0.61 -0.22
CA PRO A 172 -1.28 -0.91 -0.71
C PRO A 172 -1.90 0.23 -1.53
N SER A 173 -1.54 1.49 -1.23
CA SER A 173 -2.05 2.68 -1.92
C SER A 173 -1.11 3.22 -2.99
N THR A 174 -0.26 2.38 -3.59
CA THR A 174 0.69 2.82 -4.63
C THR A 174 0.61 1.91 -5.84
N LEU A 175 0.71 2.50 -7.04
CA LEU A 175 0.79 1.81 -8.32
C LEU A 175 2.14 2.03 -8.97
N TYR A 176 2.67 0.98 -9.57
CA TYR A 176 3.91 0.96 -10.35
C TYR A 176 3.88 -0.20 -11.35
N THR A 177 4.70 -0.13 -12.38
CA THR A 177 4.84 -1.23 -13.34
C THR A 177 5.83 -2.28 -12.82
N LYS A 178 5.68 -3.53 -13.25
CA LYS A 178 6.69 -4.57 -12.98
C LYS A 178 8.04 -4.18 -13.61
N GLN A 179 8.05 -3.53 -14.77
CA GLN A 179 9.28 -3.06 -15.40
C GLN A 179 10.05 -2.07 -14.49
N LEU A 180 9.36 -1.14 -13.84
CA LEU A 180 9.99 -0.25 -12.86
C LEU A 180 10.60 -1.04 -11.70
N PHE A 181 9.91 -2.08 -11.21
CA PHE A 181 10.42 -2.96 -10.16
C PHE A 181 11.73 -3.64 -10.57
N VAL A 182 11.79 -4.16 -11.80
CA VAL A 182 12.97 -4.83 -12.37
C VAL A 182 14.11 -3.83 -12.61
N ASN A 183 13.84 -2.72 -13.27
CA ASN A 183 14.84 -1.69 -13.58
C ASN A 183 15.50 -1.15 -12.33
N ALA A 184 14.73 -0.98 -11.27
CA ALA A 184 15.21 -0.49 -9.99
C ALA A 184 15.94 -1.55 -9.14
N ASN A 185 16.11 -2.78 -9.62
CA ASN A 185 16.72 -3.90 -8.87
C ASN A 185 16.08 -4.14 -7.51
N VAL A 186 14.76 -4.04 -7.42
CA VAL A 186 14.04 -4.11 -6.14
C VAL A 186 14.20 -5.46 -5.49
N GLU A 187 14.09 -6.56 -6.25
CA GLU A 187 14.21 -7.92 -5.72
C GLU A 187 15.54 -8.13 -4.99
N ARG A 188 16.67 -7.72 -5.62
CA ARG A 188 17.99 -7.77 -4.98
C ARG A 188 18.07 -6.93 -3.71
N ASN A 189 17.43 -5.77 -3.68
CA ASN A 189 17.42 -4.91 -2.50
C ASN A 189 16.55 -5.48 -1.38
N LEU A 190 15.57 -6.31 -1.70
CA LEU A 190 14.73 -7.03 -0.75
C LEU A 190 15.38 -8.29 -0.17
N GLU A 191 16.47 -8.77 -0.75
CA GLU A 191 17.20 -9.93 -0.22
C GLU A 191 17.55 -9.76 1.26
N GLY A 192 17.18 -10.76 2.07
CA GLY A 192 17.42 -10.79 3.51
C GLY A 192 16.48 -9.91 4.36
N TYR A 193 15.48 -9.25 3.77
CA TYR A 193 14.30 -8.77 4.47
C TYR A 193 13.27 -9.89 4.58
N ARG A 194 12.42 -9.83 5.60
CA ARG A 194 11.41 -10.87 5.82
C ARG A 194 9.99 -10.30 5.94
N LEU A 195 9.81 -9.22 6.68
CA LEU A 195 8.49 -8.64 6.99
C LEU A 195 8.33 -7.20 6.52
N TYR A 196 9.37 -6.60 5.97
CA TYR A 196 9.38 -5.19 5.61
C TYR A 196 9.78 -5.00 4.15
N GLU A 197 8.80 -5.08 3.27
CA GLU A 197 8.96 -4.89 1.81
C GLU A 197 8.86 -3.41 1.40
N ASP A 198 7.99 -2.66 2.08
CA ASP A 198 7.55 -1.32 1.73
C ASP A 198 8.72 -0.35 1.45
N ASP A 199 9.32 0.18 2.50
CA ASP A 199 10.34 1.21 2.39
C ASP A 199 11.61 0.73 1.65
N PRO A 200 12.10 -0.54 1.80
CA PRO A 200 13.22 -1.02 0.99
C PRO A 200 12.94 -1.03 -0.51
N MET A 201 11.72 -1.41 -0.93
CA MET A 201 11.28 -1.38 -2.32
C MET A 201 11.27 0.05 -2.86
N TRP A 202 10.59 0.98 -2.18
CA TRP A 202 10.53 2.38 -2.59
C TRP A 202 11.90 3.03 -2.62
N TYR A 203 12.73 2.73 -1.62
CA TYR A 203 14.10 3.23 -1.59
C TYR A 203 14.90 2.79 -2.81
N SER A 204 14.77 1.53 -3.22
CA SER A 204 15.40 1.01 -4.42
C SER A 204 14.93 1.76 -5.66
N MET A 205 13.62 1.92 -5.85
CA MET A 205 13.04 2.64 -6.98
C MET A 205 13.52 4.10 -7.03
N ILE A 206 13.38 4.84 -5.93
CA ILE A 206 13.76 6.26 -5.87
C ILE A 206 15.27 6.45 -6.03
N LYS A 207 16.08 5.52 -5.55
CA LYS A 207 17.54 5.60 -5.65
C LYS A 207 18.06 5.26 -7.04
N ASN A 208 17.58 4.19 -7.62
CA ASN A 208 18.14 3.59 -8.83
C ASN A 208 17.57 4.20 -10.12
N GLU A 209 16.29 4.60 -10.10
CA GLU A 209 15.68 5.27 -11.25
C GLU A 209 15.90 6.78 -11.22
N LYS A 210 16.80 7.27 -12.10
CA LYS A 210 17.22 8.68 -12.08
C LYS A 210 16.09 9.66 -12.42
N ASP A 211 15.24 9.28 -13.34
CA ASP A 211 14.15 10.11 -13.87
C ASP A 211 12.77 9.67 -13.36
N LEU A 212 12.75 9.03 -12.17
CA LEU A 212 11.51 8.56 -11.57
C LEU A 212 10.60 9.74 -11.23
N GLU A 213 9.42 9.73 -11.83
CA GLU A 213 8.31 10.60 -11.47
C GLU A 213 7.49 9.98 -10.35
N ILE A 214 7.21 10.73 -9.29
CA ILE A 214 6.29 10.32 -8.22
C ILE A 214 5.08 11.24 -8.25
N GLU A 215 3.96 10.72 -8.70
CA GLU A 215 2.69 11.44 -8.71
C GLU A 215 1.91 11.15 -7.41
N PHE A 216 1.56 12.22 -6.72
CA PHE A 216 0.66 12.15 -5.56
C PHE A 216 -0.76 12.42 -6.02
N VAL A 217 -1.57 11.37 -6.13
CA VAL A 217 -2.96 11.46 -6.60
C VAL A 217 -3.87 11.81 -5.42
N PRO A 218 -4.68 12.89 -5.52
CA PRO A 218 -5.52 13.36 -4.43
C PRO A 218 -6.80 12.53 -4.25
N GLN A 219 -6.64 11.23 -4.19
CA GLN A 219 -7.75 10.28 -3.95
C GLN A 219 -7.27 9.03 -3.23
N GLY A 220 -8.20 8.31 -2.59
CA GLY A 220 -7.95 6.96 -2.08
C GLY A 220 -8.08 5.91 -3.18
N MET A 221 -7.42 4.78 -3.00
CA MET A 221 -7.51 3.64 -3.90
C MET A 221 -7.76 2.34 -3.14
N VAL A 222 -7.24 2.24 -1.93
CA VAL A 222 -7.33 1.06 -1.09
C VAL A 222 -7.88 1.45 0.27
N LEU A 223 -8.84 0.69 0.75
CA LEU A 223 -9.33 0.73 2.11
C LEU A 223 -8.43 -0.16 2.96
N TYR A 224 -7.52 0.49 3.69
CA TYR A 224 -6.56 -0.19 4.54
C TYR A 224 -7.20 -0.56 5.88
N ARG A 225 -7.28 -1.85 6.17
CA ARG A 225 -7.91 -2.33 7.39
C ARG A 225 -7.01 -2.15 8.61
N MET A 226 -7.59 -1.55 9.64
CA MET A 226 -6.95 -1.35 10.93
C MET A 226 -7.56 -2.32 11.96
N HIS A 227 -6.76 -3.27 12.42
CA HIS A 227 -7.13 -4.18 13.50
C HIS A 227 -5.94 -4.52 14.41
N ASN A 228 -6.22 -5.11 15.56
CA ASN A 228 -5.20 -5.36 16.59
C ASN A 228 -4.15 -6.41 16.18
N GLN A 229 -4.43 -7.22 15.17
CA GLN A 229 -3.51 -8.27 14.67
C GLN A 229 -2.63 -7.79 13.51
N SER A 230 -2.80 -6.57 13.01
CA SER A 230 -1.98 -6.02 11.92
C SER A 230 -0.50 -6.02 12.33
N VAL A 231 0.37 -6.47 11.42
CA VAL A 231 1.83 -6.57 11.66
C VAL A 231 2.44 -5.25 12.13
N SER A 232 1.91 -4.13 11.67
CA SER A 232 2.34 -2.78 12.08
C SER A 232 1.97 -2.43 13.54
N ASN A 233 0.96 -3.08 14.12
CA ASN A 233 0.44 -2.77 15.45
C ASN A 233 1.00 -3.71 16.53
N VAL A 234 1.49 -4.89 16.15
CA VAL A 234 2.06 -5.86 17.08
C VAL A 234 3.59 -5.70 17.14
N PRO A 235 4.19 -5.57 18.36
CA PRO A 235 5.65 -5.54 18.47
C PRO A 235 6.28 -6.80 17.91
N ASN A 236 6.93 -6.72 16.75
CA ASN A 236 7.58 -7.84 16.11
C ASN A 236 9.10 -7.61 16.04
N PRO A 237 9.93 -8.46 16.70
CA PRO A 237 11.39 -8.32 16.68
C PRO A 237 11.99 -8.41 15.27
N MET A 238 11.42 -9.25 14.39
CA MET A 238 11.88 -9.40 13.02
C MET A 238 11.62 -8.14 12.20
N PHE A 239 10.42 -7.57 12.31
CA PHE A 239 10.08 -6.30 11.68
C PHE A 239 11.00 -5.16 12.14
N ARG A 240 11.32 -5.10 13.44
CA ARG A 240 12.29 -4.13 13.97
C ARG A 240 13.71 -4.35 13.43
N LYS A 241 14.12 -5.60 13.22
CA LYS A 241 15.41 -5.95 12.61
C LYS A 241 15.47 -5.45 11.17
N ASP A 242 14.43 -5.68 10.39
CA ASP A 242 14.32 -5.21 9.01
C ASP A 242 14.36 -3.69 8.94
N GLN A 243 13.58 -2.99 9.76
CA GLN A 243 13.63 -1.52 9.85
C GLN A 243 15.01 -0.98 10.24
N LYS A 244 15.70 -1.64 11.17
CA LYS A 244 17.06 -1.25 11.59
C LYS A 244 18.02 -1.37 10.41
N ARG A 245 17.98 -2.47 9.66
CA ARG A 245 18.79 -2.71 8.48
C ARG A 245 18.65 -1.58 7.46
N LEU A 246 17.43 -1.19 7.11
CA LEU A 246 17.18 -0.10 6.17
C LEU A 246 17.75 1.25 6.67
N ARG A 247 17.56 1.55 7.94
CA ARG A 247 18.09 2.79 8.56
C ARG A 247 19.61 2.84 8.54
N GLU A 248 20.29 1.72 8.79
CA GLU A 248 21.73 1.60 8.68
C GLU A 248 22.22 1.81 7.25
N GLN A 249 21.49 1.27 6.27
CA GLN A 249 21.73 1.53 4.85
C GLN A 249 21.60 3.03 4.52
N TYR A 250 20.54 3.70 4.99
CA TYR A 250 20.38 5.15 4.79
C TYR A 250 21.57 5.95 5.36
N LEU A 251 22.04 5.59 6.55
CA LEU A 251 23.19 6.27 7.17
C LEU A 251 24.50 6.03 6.41
N ALA A 252 24.72 4.82 5.91
CA ALA A 252 25.90 4.48 5.14
C ALA A 252 25.98 5.28 3.83
N GLU A 253 24.85 5.48 3.18
CA GLU A 253 24.73 6.09 1.86
C GLU A 253 24.48 7.61 1.88
N THR A 254 24.30 8.22 3.06
CA THR A 254 24.01 9.65 3.20
C THR A 254 25.23 10.40 3.74
N LYS A 255 25.45 11.64 3.26
CA LYS A 255 26.59 12.50 3.65
C LYS A 255 26.10 13.82 4.26
N GLY A 256 27.04 14.55 4.88
CA GLY A 256 26.84 15.91 5.37
C GLY A 256 25.75 16.04 6.43
N PHE A 257 25.05 17.17 6.42
CA PHE A 257 24.03 17.51 7.42
C PHE A 257 22.87 16.53 7.47
N GLU A 258 22.49 15.97 6.33
CA GLU A 258 21.41 14.97 6.27
C GLU A 258 21.79 13.68 7.02
N LYS A 259 23.06 13.25 6.95
CA LYS A 259 23.55 12.12 7.74
C LYS A 259 23.46 12.38 9.24
N LEU A 260 23.85 13.59 9.67
CA LEU A 260 23.74 14.00 11.08
C LEU A 260 22.27 13.99 11.53
N TYR A 261 21.36 14.54 10.71
CA TYR A 261 19.92 14.52 11.00
C TYR A 261 19.39 13.11 11.17
N LEU A 262 19.68 12.19 10.24
CA LEU A 262 19.24 10.80 10.31
C LEU A 262 19.84 10.08 11.54
N TRP A 263 21.08 10.33 11.85
CA TRP A 263 21.75 9.78 13.01
C TRP A 263 21.11 10.24 14.33
N ILE A 264 20.83 11.55 14.48
CA ILE A 264 20.10 12.11 15.61
C ILE A 264 18.72 11.44 15.72
N ARG A 265 18.01 11.34 14.60
CA ARG A 265 16.68 10.73 14.56
C ARG A 265 16.67 9.27 15.02
N MET A 266 17.63 8.46 14.56
CA MET A 266 17.75 7.07 14.98
C MET A 266 18.04 6.90 16.47
N ARG A 267 18.86 7.79 17.05
CA ARG A 267 19.19 7.75 18.48
C ARG A 267 18.08 8.33 19.33
N SER A 268 17.52 9.46 18.94
CA SER A 268 16.46 10.12 19.69
C SER A 268 15.15 9.32 19.71
N SER A 269 14.91 8.46 18.72
CA SER A 269 13.72 7.57 18.72
C SER A 269 13.71 6.56 19.88
N LYS A 270 14.85 6.31 20.52
CA LYS A 270 14.98 5.45 21.70
C LYS A 270 14.82 6.22 23.03
N LEU A 271 14.77 7.53 22.98
CA LEU A 271 14.59 8.38 24.13
C LEU A 271 13.12 8.55 24.48
N PRO A 272 12.79 8.87 25.73
CA PRO A 272 11.44 9.32 26.09
C PRO A 272 10.96 10.44 25.18
N MET A 273 9.66 10.52 24.95
CA MET A 273 9.07 11.45 23.97
C MET A 273 9.50 12.91 24.17
N TYR A 274 9.64 13.35 25.43
CA TYR A 274 10.07 14.71 25.78
C TYR A 274 11.56 15.01 25.50
N LEU A 275 12.39 13.98 25.31
CA LEU A 275 13.79 14.11 24.92
C LEU A 275 14.06 13.80 23.44
N ASN A 276 13.00 13.46 22.70
CA ASN A 276 13.14 13.09 21.28
C ASN A 276 13.17 14.33 20.39
N LEU A 277 14.39 14.84 20.16
CA LEU A 277 14.64 16.02 19.32
C LEU A 277 14.01 15.92 17.93
N SER A 278 13.94 14.72 17.35
CA SER A 278 13.37 14.53 16.02
C SER A 278 11.87 14.85 15.98
N LEU A 279 11.13 14.60 17.07
CA LEU A 279 9.72 14.96 17.18
C LEU A 279 9.49 16.47 17.19
N TYR A 280 10.38 17.24 17.83
CA TYR A 280 10.31 18.70 17.80
C TYR A 280 10.58 19.27 16.42
N ILE A 281 11.58 18.73 15.71
CA ILE A 281 11.88 19.15 14.33
C ILE A 281 10.69 18.81 13.42
N ASP A 282 10.16 17.62 13.52
CA ASP A 282 8.97 17.19 12.76
C ASP A 282 7.75 18.07 13.05
N LYS A 283 7.54 18.42 14.33
CA LYS A 283 6.46 19.33 14.75
C LYS A 283 6.62 20.72 14.11
N LEU A 284 7.81 21.29 14.14
CA LEU A 284 8.09 22.60 13.51
C LEU A 284 7.86 22.57 11.99
N VAL A 285 8.32 21.52 11.31
CA VAL A 285 8.08 21.33 9.86
C VAL A 285 6.60 21.21 9.56
N ASN A 286 5.86 20.45 10.36
CA ASN A 286 4.41 20.29 10.20
C ASN A 286 3.65 21.60 10.48
N MET A 287 4.06 22.38 11.48
CA MET A 287 3.47 23.71 11.74
C MET A 287 3.66 24.67 10.56
N LYS A 288 4.85 24.73 9.98
CA LYS A 288 5.12 25.55 8.78
C LYS A 288 4.29 25.12 7.59
N ARG A 289 4.19 23.81 7.35
CA ARG A 289 3.36 23.23 6.27
C ARG A 289 1.89 23.57 6.47
N LYS A 290 1.36 23.40 7.65
CA LYS A 290 -0.01 23.72 8.01
C LYS A 290 -0.32 25.20 7.80
N ALA A 291 0.60 26.08 8.17
CA ALA A 291 0.44 27.52 7.95
C ALA A 291 0.46 27.88 6.45
N ALA A 292 1.27 27.18 5.64
CA ALA A 292 1.29 27.36 4.18
C ALA A 292 -0.03 26.88 3.54
N CYS A 293 -0.49 25.68 3.88
CA CYS A 293 -1.75 25.12 3.37
C CYS A 293 -2.95 26.02 3.69
N ARG A 294 -3.03 26.59 4.89
CA ARG A 294 -4.14 27.47 5.27
C ARG A 294 -4.24 28.76 4.44
N LYS A 295 -3.14 29.18 3.83
CA LYS A 295 -3.07 30.36 2.98
C LYS A 295 -3.39 30.05 1.52
N ASP A 296 -3.46 28.78 1.15
CA ASP A 296 -3.71 28.34 -0.21
C ASP A 296 -5.22 28.17 -0.44
N PRO A 297 -5.82 28.92 -1.39
CA PRO A 297 -7.24 28.80 -1.69
C PRO A 297 -7.69 27.39 -2.11
N GLY A 298 -6.81 26.63 -2.78
CA GLY A 298 -7.09 25.27 -3.24
C GLY A 298 -7.17 24.23 -2.11
N TYR A 299 -6.62 24.53 -0.93
CA TYR A 299 -6.57 23.57 0.16
C TYR A 299 -7.95 23.23 0.73
N GLN A 300 -8.86 24.21 0.80
CA GLN A 300 -10.21 23.95 1.29
C GLN A 300 -11.00 23.04 0.33
N GLN A 301 -10.93 23.31 -0.96
CA GLN A 301 -11.55 22.45 -1.98
C GLN A 301 -10.98 21.04 -1.96
N PHE A 302 -9.66 20.90 -1.77
CA PHE A 302 -9.00 19.60 -1.62
C PHE A 302 -9.56 18.79 -0.43
N LYS A 303 -9.77 19.43 0.73
CA LYS A 303 -10.39 18.79 1.89
C LYS A 303 -11.82 18.32 1.62
N GLU A 304 -12.64 19.19 1.03
CA GLU A 304 -14.03 18.89 0.68
C GLU A 304 -14.12 17.70 -0.27
N ASN A 305 -13.21 17.63 -1.26
CA ASN A 305 -13.13 16.50 -2.19
C ASN A 305 -12.79 15.19 -1.46
N ILE A 306 -11.88 15.21 -0.48
CA ILE A 306 -11.56 14.04 0.33
C ILE A 306 -12.74 13.63 1.20
N GLU A 307 -13.40 14.56 1.87
CA GLU A 307 -14.57 14.26 2.71
C GLU A 307 -15.71 13.66 1.88
N LYS A 308 -15.93 14.16 0.67
CA LYS A 308 -16.89 13.59 -0.27
C LYS A 308 -16.51 12.15 -0.64
N GLN A 309 -15.24 11.93 -0.96
CA GLN A 309 -14.75 10.61 -1.32
C GLN A 309 -14.92 9.61 -0.19
N ILE A 310 -14.62 9.98 1.06
CA ILE A 310 -14.81 9.09 2.23
C ILE A 310 -16.26 8.62 2.36
N LYS A 311 -17.22 9.51 2.09
CA LYS A 311 -18.64 9.14 2.10
C LYS A 311 -18.99 8.13 1.01
N GLU A 312 -18.42 8.27 -0.19
CA GLU A 312 -18.62 7.32 -1.27
C GLU A 312 -17.93 5.95 -0.99
N GLU A 313 -16.73 5.97 -0.40
CA GLU A 313 -16.06 4.73 0.05
C GLU A 313 -16.86 4.01 1.13
N GLN A 314 -17.51 4.74 2.06
CA GLN A 314 -18.39 4.11 3.05
C GLN A 314 -19.58 3.42 2.40
N LYS A 315 -20.27 4.08 1.48
CA LYS A 315 -21.39 3.48 0.75
C LYS A 315 -20.95 2.24 -0.04
N PHE A 316 -19.78 2.32 -0.66
CA PHE A 316 -19.20 1.18 -1.36
C PHE A 316 -18.93 0.01 -0.42
N TYR A 317 -18.26 0.26 0.71
CA TYR A 317 -18.02 -0.78 1.71
C TYR A 317 -19.31 -1.41 2.21
N ASP A 318 -20.32 -0.61 2.53
CA ASP A 318 -21.62 -1.10 2.98
C ASP A 318 -22.25 -2.00 1.91
N SER A 319 -22.14 -1.67 0.62
CA SER A 319 -22.66 -2.48 -0.49
C SER A 319 -21.92 -3.82 -0.63
N ILE A 320 -20.61 -3.87 -0.40
CA ILE A 320 -19.83 -5.12 -0.36
C ILE A 320 -20.34 -6.01 0.78
N MET A 321 -20.53 -5.45 1.96
CA MET A 321 -21.04 -6.20 3.13
C MET A 321 -22.45 -6.74 2.91
N GLU A 322 -23.34 -5.98 2.27
CA GLU A 322 -24.68 -6.46 1.88
C GLU A 322 -24.61 -7.63 0.88
N THR A 323 -23.70 -7.58 -0.08
CA THR A 323 -23.49 -8.65 -1.06
C THR A 323 -23.07 -9.95 -0.37
N ILE A 324 -22.07 -9.86 0.53
CA ILE A 324 -21.59 -11.02 1.31
C ILE A 324 -22.72 -11.61 2.19
N ALA A 325 -23.52 -10.74 2.82
CA ALA A 325 -24.64 -11.18 3.64
C ALA A 325 -25.70 -11.93 2.83
N LYS A 326 -26.07 -11.45 1.64
CA LYS A 326 -27.03 -12.12 0.74
C LYS A 326 -26.53 -13.49 0.28
N ASP A 327 -25.25 -13.61 -0.06
CA ASP A 327 -24.63 -14.86 -0.47
C ASP A 327 -24.57 -15.90 0.66
N SER A 328 -24.52 -15.45 1.90
CA SER A 328 -24.54 -16.34 3.08
C SER A 328 -25.96 -16.84 3.45
N VAL A 329 -27.00 -16.06 3.17
CA VAL A 329 -28.41 -16.47 3.38
C VAL A 329 -28.86 -17.51 2.36
N ASN A 330 -28.42 -17.40 1.11
CA ASN A 330 -28.74 -18.36 0.04
C ASN A 330 -28.07 -19.74 0.22
N LYS A 331 -27.27 -19.92 1.29
CA LYS A 331 -26.63 -21.20 1.66
C LYS A 331 -27.43 -22.02 2.69
N LYS A 332 -28.50 -21.47 3.26
CA LYS A 332 -29.40 -22.16 4.20
C LYS A 332 -30.65 -22.63 3.46
#